data_5f492aa2a8c87650af37c2f1548d0451
#
_entry.id   5f492aa2a8c87650af37c2f1548d0451
#
_cell.length_a   1.000
_cell.length_b   1.000
_cell.length_c   1.000
_cell.angle_alpha   90.00
_cell.angle_beta   90.00
_cell.angle_gamma   90.00
#
_symmetry.space_group_name_H-M   'P 1'
#
loop_
_entity.id
_entity.type
_entity.pdbx_description
1 polymer ?
#
loop_
_entity_poly.entity_id
_entity_poly.type
_entity_poly.pdbx_seq_one_letter_code
_entity_poly.pdbx_strand_id
1 'polypeptide(L)'
;MGWYDRKVRQVRDLSCGDVRILLELEVRRIDCRSCGKVKRERLDFLADNPFYTKRFAYFVGRRCRQASISDVAKELALDWHTVKALEMQYMEAQLARAGTPGPLVIGIDEIAIRKGHDYRIVVSDLLRRRPIWFGGEDRSEASMAQFYAWLGQKKSGRIRLAVMDMWKPFRMATAAHAPQAPILFDKFHVMRHLGEALDSVRKREYARLAGRDRRYIKGQKYTLLSRRENLTLDGKKALKTLLAANKRLNTAYLLKESFGQLWDYERKAWARRFFENWRSSLKWQRLKPYEKFAAMIERHWDGIAAYCRPENKVSLGFVEGLNNKIRVIQRRAYGLKNEEYFRLKVLTCMLPEL
;
A
#
# COMPACT_ATOMS: atom_id res chain seq x y z
N MET A 1 49.10 -3.68 -16.76
CA MET A 1 48.25 -2.57 -17.22
C MET A 1 49.14 -1.49 -17.79
N GLY A 2 48.86 -1.00 -19.00
CA GLY A 2 49.55 0.12 -19.62
C GLY A 2 48.83 1.43 -19.36
N TRP A 3 49.57 2.50 -19.26
CA TRP A 3 49.03 3.87 -19.29
C TRP A 3 48.48 4.14 -20.69
N TYR A 4 47.30 4.71 -20.82
CA TYR A 4 46.74 5.11 -22.10
C TYR A 4 46.73 6.64 -22.25
N ASP A 5 45.88 7.32 -21.45
CA ASP A 5 45.86 8.78 -21.38
C ASP A 5 45.13 9.26 -20.10
N ARG A 6 44.99 10.58 -19.95
CA ARG A 6 44.20 11.25 -18.92
C ARG A 6 43.34 12.32 -19.55
N LYS A 7 42.16 12.53 -18.95
CA LYS A 7 41.24 13.61 -19.33
C LYS A 7 40.79 14.38 -18.11
N VAL A 8 40.87 15.68 -18.16
CA VAL A 8 40.29 16.55 -17.16
C VAL A 8 38.80 16.65 -17.40
N ARG A 9 38.03 16.54 -16.32
CA ARG A 9 36.57 16.64 -16.33
C ARG A 9 36.08 17.57 -15.24
N GLN A 10 35.05 18.34 -15.57
CA GLN A 10 34.27 19.06 -14.59
C GLN A 10 33.09 18.17 -14.12
N VAL A 11 33.00 18.03 -12.81
CA VAL A 11 32.00 17.19 -12.14
C VAL A 11 31.20 18.06 -11.18
N ARG A 12 29.89 18.10 -11.36
CA ARG A 12 29.01 18.86 -10.48
C ARG A 12 28.90 18.21 -9.12
N ASP A 13 29.09 19.02 -8.09
CA ASP A 13 28.92 18.64 -6.69
C ASP A 13 27.75 19.39 -6.03
N LEU A 14 27.55 19.18 -4.73
CA LEU A 14 26.59 19.94 -3.93
C LEU A 14 26.89 21.43 -4.01
N SER A 15 25.83 22.22 -4.17
CA SER A 15 25.96 23.68 -4.12
C SER A 15 26.31 24.17 -2.71
N CYS A 16 27.00 25.27 -2.61
CA CYS A 16 27.19 26.01 -1.38
C CYS A 16 26.28 27.25 -1.43
N GLY A 17 25.17 27.22 -0.71
CA GLY A 17 24.10 28.19 -0.90
C GLY A 17 23.59 28.16 -2.35
N ASP A 18 23.55 29.32 -3.00
CA ASP A 18 23.14 29.47 -4.40
C ASP A 18 24.27 29.25 -5.42
N VAL A 19 25.49 29.04 -4.94
CA VAL A 19 26.68 28.88 -5.81
C VAL A 19 26.83 27.41 -6.19
N ARG A 20 26.92 27.15 -7.51
CA ARG A 20 27.19 25.81 -8.04
C ARG A 20 28.68 25.47 -7.88
N ILE A 21 28.94 24.28 -7.33
CA ILE A 21 30.30 23.76 -7.18
C ILE A 21 30.59 22.79 -8.33
N LEU A 22 31.67 23.03 -9.03
CA LEU A 22 32.23 22.13 -10.03
C LEU A 22 33.64 21.70 -9.57
N LEU A 23 33.84 20.40 -9.47
CA LEU A 23 35.12 19.80 -9.19
C LEU A 23 35.84 19.55 -10.51
N GLU A 24 37.07 20.00 -10.62
CA GLU A 24 37.91 19.63 -11.75
C GLU A 24 38.75 18.41 -11.38
N LEU A 25 38.58 17.33 -12.13
CA LEU A 25 39.17 16.03 -11.85
C LEU A 25 39.93 15.49 -13.05
N GLU A 26 41.11 14.97 -12.79
CA GLU A 26 41.84 14.15 -13.75
C GLU A 26 41.33 12.71 -13.69
N VAL A 27 40.81 12.19 -14.78
CA VAL A 27 40.32 10.79 -14.91
C VAL A 27 41.26 10.05 -15.84
N ARG A 28 41.86 8.98 -15.33
CA ARG A 28 42.87 8.19 -16.04
C ARG A 28 42.20 7.10 -16.86
N ARG A 29 42.79 6.79 -18.01
CA ARG A 29 42.48 5.62 -18.81
C ARG A 29 43.67 4.70 -18.89
N ILE A 30 43.43 3.43 -18.84
CA ILE A 30 44.45 2.37 -18.88
C ILE A 30 44.17 1.41 -20.01
N ASP A 31 45.22 0.96 -20.66
CA ASP A 31 45.12 -0.17 -21.58
C ASP A 31 45.19 -1.50 -20.81
N CYS A 32 44.15 -2.28 -20.90
CA CYS A 32 44.04 -3.54 -20.18
C CYS A 32 44.60 -4.68 -21.02
N ARG A 33 45.82 -5.13 -20.69
CA ARG A 33 46.51 -6.22 -21.39
C ARG A 33 45.73 -7.54 -21.37
N SER A 34 44.87 -7.78 -20.37
CA SER A 34 44.10 -9.02 -20.26
C SER A 34 42.86 -9.07 -21.17
N CYS A 35 42.31 -7.95 -21.58
CA CYS A 35 41.11 -7.92 -22.45
C CYS A 35 41.29 -7.01 -23.70
N GLY A 36 42.48 -6.39 -23.90
CA GLY A 36 42.77 -5.53 -25.03
C GLY A 36 41.93 -4.24 -25.14
N LYS A 37 41.20 -3.87 -24.06
CA LYS A 37 40.29 -2.71 -24.06
C LYS A 37 40.81 -1.58 -23.19
N VAL A 38 40.63 -0.36 -23.66
CA VAL A 38 40.89 0.82 -22.85
C VAL A 38 39.79 0.93 -21.77
N LYS A 39 40.20 0.90 -20.51
CA LYS A 39 39.35 1.02 -19.34
C LYS A 39 39.57 2.39 -18.69
N ARG A 40 38.43 2.97 -18.21
CA ARG A 40 38.49 4.21 -17.43
C ARG A 40 38.59 3.87 -15.94
N GLU A 41 39.36 4.65 -15.23
CA GLU A 41 39.39 4.66 -13.77
C GLU A 41 38.00 4.91 -13.22
N ARG A 42 37.61 4.14 -12.21
CA ARG A 42 36.36 4.35 -11.44
C ARG A 42 36.70 5.07 -10.16
N LEU A 43 36.07 6.20 -9.94
CA LEU A 43 36.20 6.99 -8.72
C LEU A 43 34.92 6.77 -7.89
N ASP A 44 35.03 6.17 -6.71
CA ASP A 44 33.90 5.71 -5.90
C ASP A 44 32.98 6.83 -5.41
N PHE A 45 33.46 8.07 -5.40
CA PHE A 45 32.65 9.23 -5.04
C PHE A 45 31.82 9.80 -6.19
N LEU A 46 32.02 9.33 -7.43
CA LEU A 46 31.23 9.72 -8.59
C LEU A 46 29.94 8.88 -8.67
N ALA A 47 28.90 9.49 -9.20
CA ALA A 47 27.66 8.82 -9.61
C ALA A 47 27.91 7.93 -10.85
N ASP A 48 26.92 7.09 -11.21
CA ASP A 48 26.96 6.30 -12.44
C ASP A 48 27.07 7.19 -13.68
N ASN A 49 26.39 8.34 -13.65
CA ASN A 49 26.70 9.44 -14.53
C ASN A 49 27.89 10.22 -13.98
N PRO A 50 29.12 10.08 -14.56
CA PRO A 50 30.35 10.58 -13.99
C PRO A 50 30.55 12.11 -14.10
N PHE A 51 29.53 12.83 -14.53
CA PHE A 51 29.48 14.30 -14.48
C PHE A 51 28.92 14.83 -13.15
N TYR A 52 28.54 13.92 -12.23
CA TYR A 52 27.97 14.24 -10.92
C TYR A 52 28.67 13.45 -9.82
N THR A 53 28.85 14.06 -8.64
CA THR A 53 29.28 13.31 -7.46
C THR A 53 28.11 12.43 -6.93
N LYS A 54 28.43 11.33 -6.26
CA LYS A 54 27.45 10.46 -5.63
C LYS A 54 26.60 11.20 -4.60
N ARG A 55 27.21 12.10 -3.81
CA ARG A 55 26.47 12.91 -2.82
C ARG A 55 25.49 13.88 -3.47
N PHE A 56 25.85 14.45 -4.64
CA PHE A 56 24.92 15.27 -5.42
C PHE A 56 23.76 14.42 -5.98
N ALA A 57 24.05 13.24 -6.54
CA ALA A 57 23.02 12.32 -6.98
C ALA A 57 22.05 11.94 -5.86
N TYR A 58 22.56 11.71 -4.66
CA TYR A 58 21.74 11.40 -3.49
C TYR A 58 20.91 12.60 -2.99
N PHE A 59 21.46 13.80 -3.08
CA PHE A 59 20.71 15.03 -2.83
C PHE A 59 19.52 15.15 -3.82
N VAL A 60 19.76 14.97 -5.12
CA VAL A 60 18.71 14.97 -6.14
C VAL A 60 17.63 13.91 -5.80
N GLY A 61 18.03 12.70 -5.44
CA GLY A 61 17.12 11.63 -5.06
C GLY A 61 16.24 11.99 -3.85
N ARG A 62 16.83 12.61 -2.81
CA ARG A 62 16.06 13.10 -1.64
C ARG A 62 15.06 14.18 -2.04
N ARG A 63 15.45 15.15 -2.89
CA ARG A 63 14.54 16.19 -3.39
C ARG A 63 13.33 15.60 -4.14
N CYS A 64 13.56 14.59 -4.98
CA CYS A 64 12.51 13.90 -5.73
C CYS A 64 11.55 13.07 -4.86
N ARG A 65 11.84 12.85 -3.57
CA ARG A 65 10.87 12.26 -2.64
C ARG A 65 9.71 13.21 -2.32
N GLN A 66 9.95 14.51 -2.40
CA GLN A 66 9.00 15.55 -2.00
C GLN A 66 8.47 16.39 -3.18
N ALA A 67 9.21 16.46 -4.27
CA ALA A 67 8.88 17.23 -5.47
C ALA A 67 8.79 16.35 -6.72
N SER A 68 8.22 16.87 -7.82
CA SER A 68 8.24 16.20 -9.11
C SER A 68 9.64 16.30 -9.76
N ILE A 69 9.96 15.39 -10.70
CA ILE A 69 11.21 15.48 -11.48
C ILE A 69 11.32 16.86 -12.16
N SER A 70 10.22 17.37 -12.71
CA SER A 70 10.20 18.65 -13.40
C SER A 70 10.52 19.81 -12.47
N ASP A 71 10.02 19.79 -11.24
CA ASP A 71 10.32 20.84 -10.25
C ASP A 71 11.80 20.80 -9.84
N VAL A 72 12.32 19.59 -9.56
CA VAL A 72 13.74 19.40 -9.22
C VAL A 72 14.65 19.75 -10.39
N ALA A 73 14.24 19.44 -11.63
CA ALA A 73 14.98 19.79 -12.83
C ALA A 73 15.12 21.32 -12.99
N LYS A 74 14.02 22.05 -12.75
CA LYS A 74 14.03 23.53 -12.75
C LYS A 74 14.86 24.09 -11.61
N GLU A 75 14.64 23.61 -10.38
CA GLU A 75 15.37 24.05 -9.17
C GLU A 75 16.89 23.92 -9.35
N LEU A 76 17.33 22.78 -9.87
CA LEU A 76 18.76 22.48 -10.00
C LEU A 76 19.34 22.83 -11.36
N ALA A 77 18.55 23.38 -12.28
CA ALA A 77 18.90 23.62 -13.68
C ALA A 77 19.57 22.39 -14.32
N LEU A 78 18.85 21.27 -14.29
CA LEU A 78 19.22 20.00 -14.88
C LEU A 78 18.20 19.60 -15.94
N ASP A 79 18.62 18.73 -16.86
CA ASP A 79 17.71 18.04 -17.75
C ASP A 79 16.85 17.02 -16.99
N TRP A 80 15.61 16.85 -17.42
CA TRP A 80 14.64 15.94 -16.81
C TRP A 80 15.10 14.48 -16.77
N HIS A 81 15.74 14.00 -17.86
CA HIS A 81 16.26 12.63 -17.93
C HIS A 81 17.43 12.43 -16.97
N THR A 82 18.27 13.45 -16.81
CA THR A 82 19.37 13.46 -15.85
C THR A 82 18.84 13.34 -14.42
N VAL A 83 17.86 14.16 -14.02
CA VAL A 83 17.25 14.06 -12.68
C VAL A 83 16.67 12.68 -12.45
N LYS A 84 15.93 12.12 -13.42
CA LYS A 84 15.38 10.77 -13.34
C LYS A 84 16.45 9.71 -13.14
N ALA A 85 17.54 9.77 -13.91
CA ALA A 85 18.65 8.82 -13.81
C ALA A 85 19.33 8.87 -12.42
N LEU A 86 19.61 10.07 -11.92
CA LEU A 86 20.21 10.26 -10.59
C LEU A 86 19.28 9.78 -9.47
N GLU A 87 17.97 10.00 -9.60
CA GLU A 87 17.00 9.50 -8.66
C GLU A 87 16.90 7.97 -8.71
N MET A 88 16.91 7.35 -9.89
CA MET A 88 16.90 5.89 -10.02
C MET A 88 18.13 5.28 -9.33
N GLN A 89 19.31 5.82 -9.55
CA GLN A 89 20.53 5.40 -8.85
C GLN A 89 20.39 5.50 -7.32
N TYR A 90 19.81 6.60 -6.82
CA TYR A 90 19.55 6.77 -5.40
C TYR A 90 18.60 5.70 -4.85
N MET A 91 17.49 5.42 -5.56
CA MET A 91 16.52 4.40 -5.17
C MET A 91 17.12 3.00 -5.18
N GLU A 92 17.95 2.67 -6.17
CA GLU A 92 18.66 1.39 -6.25
C GLU A 92 19.66 1.25 -5.09
N ALA A 93 20.38 2.30 -4.75
CA ALA A 93 21.26 2.30 -3.58
C ALA A 93 20.48 2.12 -2.26
N GLN A 94 19.27 2.71 -2.13
CA GLN A 94 18.40 2.47 -0.98
C GLN A 94 17.98 1.01 -0.89
N LEU A 95 17.59 0.38 -2.01
CA LEU A 95 17.21 -1.04 -2.03
C LEU A 95 18.39 -1.95 -1.69
N ALA A 96 19.58 -1.66 -2.24
CA ALA A 96 20.78 -2.41 -1.92
C ALA A 96 21.12 -2.34 -0.43
N ARG A 97 21.04 -1.14 0.18
CA ARG A 97 21.23 -0.97 1.63
C ARG A 97 20.17 -1.68 2.47
N ALA A 98 18.91 -1.69 2.01
CA ALA A 98 17.82 -2.34 2.70
C ALA A 98 17.93 -3.88 2.70
N GLY A 99 18.76 -4.43 1.84
CA GLY A 99 19.02 -5.86 1.71
C GLY A 99 17.86 -6.67 1.17
N THR A 100 18.08 -7.97 1.03
CA THR A 100 17.06 -8.88 0.49
C THR A 100 15.94 -9.10 1.52
N PRO A 101 14.66 -8.92 1.15
CA PRO A 101 13.53 -9.16 2.04
C PRO A 101 13.47 -10.60 2.55
N GLY A 102 13.02 -10.75 3.81
CA GLY A 102 12.73 -12.02 4.46
C GLY A 102 11.60 -11.80 5.46
N PRO A 103 10.35 -11.56 4.98
CA PRO A 103 9.23 -11.20 5.83
C PRO A 103 8.75 -12.41 6.64
N LEU A 104 8.32 -12.16 7.87
CA LEU A 104 7.60 -13.13 8.70
C LEU A 104 6.09 -12.89 8.69
N VAL A 105 5.68 -11.64 8.50
CA VAL A 105 4.27 -11.24 8.39
C VAL A 105 4.12 -10.37 7.14
N ILE A 106 3.27 -10.80 6.23
CA ILE A 106 3.02 -10.09 4.97
C ILE A 106 1.62 -9.49 4.92
N GLY A 107 1.52 -8.31 4.31
CA GLY A 107 0.27 -7.71 3.88
C GLY A 107 0.21 -7.72 2.36
N ILE A 108 -0.88 -8.23 1.80
CA ILE A 108 -1.13 -8.33 0.37
C ILE A 108 -2.32 -7.45 0.04
N ASP A 109 -2.14 -6.55 -0.92
CA ASP A 109 -3.21 -5.68 -1.42
C ASP A 109 -2.96 -5.36 -2.90
N GLU A 110 -3.94 -4.76 -3.57
CA GLU A 110 -3.79 -4.30 -4.94
C GLU A 110 -3.97 -2.80 -5.05
N ILE A 111 -3.33 -2.23 -6.05
CA ILE A 111 -3.51 -0.83 -6.41
C ILE A 111 -3.82 -0.69 -7.90
N ALA A 112 -4.84 0.11 -8.23
CA ALA A 112 -5.12 0.48 -9.60
C ALA A 112 -4.08 1.50 -10.08
N ILE A 113 -3.39 1.21 -11.17
CA ILE A 113 -2.41 2.11 -11.79
C ILE A 113 -2.99 2.97 -12.89
N ARG A 114 -4.09 2.51 -13.52
CA ARG A 114 -4.86 3.26 -14.53
C ARG A 114 -6.37 3.06 -14.35
N LYS A 115 -7.16 3.94 -14.93
CA LYS A 115 -8.60 3.69 -15.09
C LYS A 115 -8.79 2.50 -16.04
N GLY A 116 -9.67 1.55 -15.70
CA GLY A 116 -10.01 0.43 -16.56
C GLY A 116 -9.43 -0.91 -16.15
N HIS A 117 -9.27 -1.16 -14.85
CA HIS A 117 -8.87 -2.46 -14.28
C HIS A 117 -7.40 -2.88 -14.47
N ASP A 118 -6.51 -1.93 -14.68
CA ASP A 118 -5.07 -2.17 -14.67
C ASP A 118 -4.57 -2.11 -13.21
N TYR A 119 -4.29 -3.29 -12.63
CA TYR A 119 -3.89 -3.43 -11.22
C TYR A 119 -2.46 -3.94 -11.10
N ARG A 120 -1.81 -3.57 -10.01
CA ARG A 120 -0.58 -4.20 -9.54
C ARG A 120 -0.76 -4.66 -8.11
N ILE A 121 -0.14 -5.78 -7.79
CA ILE A 121 -0.13 -6.33 -6.44
C ILE A 121 1.00 -5.68 -5.66
N VAL A 122 0.70 -5.27 -4.43
CA VAL A 122 1.66 -4.74 -3.47
C VAL A 122 1.79 -5.72 -2.31
N VAL A 123 2.99 -6.25 -2.09
CA VAL A 123 3.25 -7.06 -0.90
C VAL A 123 4.15 -6.27 0.04
N SER A 124 3.74 -6.21 1.30
CA SER A 124 4.42 -5.45 2.36
C SER A 124 4.92 -6.37 3.47
N ASP A 125 6.07 -6.06 4.03
CA ASP A 125 6.51 -6.58 5.34
C ASP A 125 5.84 -5.74 6.42
N LEU A 126 4.88 -6.32 7.13
CA LEU A 126 4.09 -5.59 8.14
C LEU A 126 4.88 -5.32 9.42
N LEU A 127 5.91 -6.13 9.73
CA LEU A 127 6.77 -5.91 10.89
C LEU A 127 7.75 -4.75 10.64
N ARG A 128 8.34 -4.71 9.44
CA ARG A 128 9.26 -3.63 9.04
C ARG A 128 8.55 -2.42 8.46
N ARG A 129 7.24 -2.48 8.26
CA ARG A 129 6.40 -1.41 7.70
C ARG A 129 6.93 -0.85 6.39
N ARG A 130 7.19 -1.73 5.43
CA ARG A 130 7.67 -1.34 4.10
C ARG A 130 7.12 -2.26 3.01
N PRO A 131 6.89 -1.74 1.79
CA PRO A 131 6.63 -2.59 0.65
C PRO A 131 7.91 -3.38 0.32
N ILE A 132 7.74 -4.64 -0.07
CA ILE A 132 8.85 -5.54 -0.41
C ILE A 132 8.74 -6.07 -1.84
N TRP A 133 7.57 -6.04 -2.41
CA TRP A 133 7.32 -6.44 -3.78
C TRP A 133 6.19 -5.62 -4.40
N PHE A 134 6.33 -5.29 -5.67
CA PHE A 134 5.35 -4.57 -6.46
C PHE A 134 5.41 -5.12 -7.89
N GLY A 135 4.30 -5.72 -8.38
CA GLY A 135 4.29 -6.36 -9.68
C GLY A 135 2.99 -7.09 -9.98
N GLY A 136 3.08 -8.05 -10.91
CA GLY A 136 1.92 -8.72 -11.48
C GLY A 136 1.24 -7.85 -12.54
N GLU A 137 0.53 -8.46 -13.47
CA GLU A 137 -0.19 -7.74 -14.53
C GLU A 137 -1.65 -7.48 -14.16
N ASP A 138 -2.17 -8.28 -13.21
CA ASP A 138 -3.55 -8.25 -12.74
C ASP A 138 -3.66 -8.76 -11.30
N ARG A 139 -4.88 -9.10 -10.87
CA ARG A 139 -5.18 -9.66 -9.55
C ARG A 139 -5.34 -11.19 -9.57
N SER A 140 -4.77 -11.87 -10.53
CA SER A 140 -4.87 -13.32 -10.67
C SER A 140 -4.00 -14.08 -9.67
N GLU A 141 -4.26 -15.37 -9.56
CA GLU A 141 -3.42 -16.30 -8.80
C GLU A 141 -2.02 -16.39 -9.41
N ALA A 142 -1.91 -16.39 -10.75
CA ALA A 142 -0.64 -16.40 -11.47
C ALA A 142 0.21 -15.16 -11.18
N SER A 143 -0.39 -13.97 -11.17
CA SER A 143 0.30 -12.74 -10.78
C SER A 143 0.78 -12.77 -9.33
N MET A 144 -0.01 -13.33 -8.41
CA MET A 144 0.41 -13.47 -7.00
C MET A 144 1.51 -14.53 -6.85
N ALA A 145 1.49 -15.60 -7.63
CA ALA A 145 2.53 -16.64 -7.63
C ALA A 145 3.92 -16.08 -8.01
N GLN A 146 3.99 -15.03 -8.85
CA GLN A 146 5.25 -14.35 -9.19
C GLN A 146 5.96 -13.79 -7.94
N PHE A 147 5.22 -13.27 -6.97
CA PHE A 147 5.79 -12.84 -5.70
C PHE A 147 6.47 -14.00 -4.96
N TYR A 148 5.80 -15.14 -4.86
CA TYR A 148 6.34 -16.29 -4.13
C TYR A 148 7.54 -16.90 -4.87
N ALA A 149 7.51 -16.95 -6.20
CA ALA A 149 8.64 -17.37 -7.02
C ALA A 149 9.87 -16.44 -6.81
N TRP A 150 9.64 -15.13 -6.80
CA TRP A 150 10.69 -14.15 -6.52
C TRP A 150 11.24 -14.26 -5.09
N LEU A 151 10.37 -14.48 -4.09
CA LEU A 151 10.78 -14.60 -2.68
C LEU A 151 11.59 -15.89 -2.44
N GLY A 152 11.23 -16.95 -3.13
CA GLY A 152 11.82 -18.28 -3.02
C GLY A 152 11.23 -19.12 -1.90
N GLN A 153 11.22 -20.43 -2.07
CA GLN A 153 10.57 -21.40 -1.17
C GLN A 153 11.06 -21.32 0.27
N LYS A 154 12.39 -21.18 0.49
CA LYS A 154 12.97 -21.09 1.83
C LYS A 154 12.43 -19.90 2.65
N LYS A 155 12.22 -18.75 2.00
CA LYS A 155 11.69 -17.55 2.67
C LYS A 155 10.17 -17.60 2.78
N SER A 156 9.47 -18.12 1.78
CA SER A 156 8.02 -18.35 1.81
C SER A 156 7.64 -19.27 2.96
N GLY A 157 8.40 -20.34 3.20
CA GLY A 157 8.20 -21.26 4.32
C GLY A 157 8.41 -20.64 5.71
N ARG A 158 8.97 -19.44 5.81
CA ARG A 158 9.15 -18.70 7.08
C ARG A 158 8.02 -17.72 7.38
N ILE A 159 7.11 -17.48 6.45
CA ILE A 159 5.96 -16.61 6.65
C ILE A 159 5.06 -17.22 7.73
N ARG A 160 4.75 -16.45 8.76
CA ARG A 160 3.93 -16.86 9.90
C ARG A 160 2.50 -16.34 9.84
N LEU A 161 2.25 -15.30 9.03
CA LEU A 161 0.93 -14.70 8.86
C LEU A 161 0.88 -13.98 7.52
N ALA A 162 -0.21 -14.21 6.77
CA ALA A 162 -0.53 -13.46 5.56
C ALA A 162 -1.85 -12.70 5.75
N VAL A 163 -1.79 -11.38 5.67
CA VAL A 163 -2.95 -10.49 5.78
C VAL A 163 -3.35 -10.03 4.38
N MET A 164 -4.63 -10.15 4.04
CA MET A 164 -5.13 -9.82 2.71
C MET A 164 -6.63 -9.50 2.72
N ASP A 165 -7.15 -9.01 1.58
CA ASP A 165 -8.59 -8.98 1.32
C ASP A 165 -9.14 -10.40 1.09
N MET A 166 -10.44 -10.55 1.14
CA MET A 166 -11.15 -11.82 0.90
C MET A 166 -11.12 -12.25 -0.59
N TRP A 167 -10.12 -11.80 -1.35
CA TRP A 167 -9.96 -12.12 -2.77
C TRP A 167 -9.43 -13.54 -2.97
N LYS A 168 -10.23 -14.38 -3.66
CA LYS A 168 -9.95 -15.81 -3.81
C LYS A 168 -8.56 -16.13 -4.41
N PRO A 169 -8.11 -15.47 -5.49
CA PRO A 169 -6.80 -15.74 -6.08
C PRO A 169 -5.63 -15.56 -5.10
N PHE A 170 -5.64 -14.51 -4.28
CA PHE A 170 -4.56 -14.29 -3.29
C PHE A 170 -4.54 -15.40 -2.25
N ARG A 171 -5.72 -15.85 -1.83
CA ARG A 171 -5.87 -16.95 -0.88
C ARG A 171 -5.35 -18.26 -1.45
N MET A 172 -5.68 -18.57 -2.71
CA MET A 172 -5.23 -19.80 -3.39
C MET A 172 -3.71 -19.81 -3.56
N ALA A 173 -3.13 -18.73 -4.09
CA ALA A 173 -1.67 -18.62 -4.22
C ALA A 173 -0.95 -18.73 -2.88
N THR A 174 -1.47 -18.08 -1.81
CA THR A 174 -0.87 -18.16 -0.47
C THR A 174 -0.95 -19.57 0.09
N ALA A 175 -2.08 -20.25 -0.04
CA ALA A 175 -2.24 -21.64 0.42
C ALA A 175 -1.32 -22.61 -0.32
N ALA A 176 -1.06 -22.38 -1.61
CA ALA A 176 -0.16 -23.21 -2.42
C ALA A 176 1.32 -22.98 -2.06
N HIS A 177 1.74 -21.74 -1.84
CA HIS A 177 3.16 -21.39 -1.71
C HIS A 177 3.64 -21.14 -0.28
N ALA A 178 2.73 -20.91 0.66
CA ALA A 178 3.00 -20.72 2.09
C ALA A 178 1.93 -21.38 2.96
N PRO A 179 1.70 -22.71 2.84
CA PRO A 179 0.60 -23.42 3.49
C PRO A 179 0.64 -23.37 5.02
N GLN A 180 1.82 -23.16 5.61
CA GLN A 180 2.00 -23.01 7.06
C GLN A 180 1.51 -21.65 7.59
N ALA A 181 1.34 -20.65 6.71
CA ALA A 181 0.95 -19.30 7.12
C ALA A 181 -0.57 -19.19 7.25
N PRO A 182 -1.14 -18.96 8.44
CA PRO A 182 -2.54 -18.62 8.55
C PRO A 182 -2.85 -17.36 7.77
N ILE A 183 -4.02 -17.37 7.13
CA ILE A 183 -4.54 -16.21 6.40
C ILE A 183 -5.43 -15.40 7.34
N LEU A 184 -5.18 -14.11 7.43
CA LEU A 184 -5.99 -13.15 8.15
C LEU A 184 -6.65 -12.21 7.16
N PHE A 185 -7.98 -12.10 7.20
CA PHE A 185 -8.66 -11.10 6.39
C PHE A 185 -8.66 -9.74 7.06
N ASP A 186 -8.35 -8.72 6.27
CA ASP A 186 -8.25 -7.35 6.76
C ASP A 186 -9.61 -6.87 7.29
N LYS A 187 -9.61 -6.52 8.58
CA LYS A 187 -10.76 -5.96 9.29
C LYS A 187 -11.39 -4.76 8.57
N PHE A 188 -10.55 -3.91 7.95
CA PHE A 188 -11.03 -2.75 7.21
C PHE A 188 -11.95 -3.17 6.05
N HIS A 189 -11.53 -4.16 5.26
CA HIS A 189 -12.32 -4.67 4.14
C HIS A 189 -13.62 -5.34 4.62
N VAL A 190 -13.58 -6.11 5.72
CA VAL A 190 -14.79 -6.68 6.33
C VAL A 190 -15.76 -5.58 6.76
N MET A 191 -15.27 -4.55 7.46
CA MET A 191 -16.10 -3.44 7.95
C MET A 191 -16.62 -2.56 6.80
N ARG A 192 -15.88 -2.44 5.70
CA ARG A 192 -16.35 -1.78 4.47
C ARG A 192 -17.57 -2.47 3.90
N HIS A 193 -17.55 -3.80 3.79
CA HIS A 193 -18.74 -4.56 3.32
C HIS A 193 -19.94 -4.40 4.23
N LEU A 194 -19.73 -4.32 5.55
CA LEU A 194 -20.81 -4.02 6.49
C LEU A 194 -21.36 -2.60 6.28
N GLY A 195 -20.49 -1.63 6.04
CA GLY A 195 -20.85 -0.26 5.67
C GLY A 195 -21.67 -0.20 4.37
N GLU A 196 -21.28 -0.98 3.36
CA GLU A 196 -22.01 -1.10 2.09
C GLU A 196 -23.42 -1.73 2.31
N ALA A 197 -23.53 -2.71 3.21
CA ALA A 197 -24.81 -3.29 3.59
C ALA A 197 -25.73 -2.25 4.25
N LEU A 198 -25.21 -1.44 5.17
CA LEU A 198 -25.93 -0.34 5.80
C LEU A 198 -26.35 0.73 4.77
N ASP A 199 -25.44 1.14 3.88
CA ASP A 199 -25.76 2.12 2.83
C ASP A 199 -26.83 1.60 1.85
N SER A 200 -26.84 0.30 1.58
CA SER A 200 -27.87 -0.34 0.78
C SER A 200 -29.25 -0.26 1.47
N VAL A 201 -29.32 -0.44 2.80
CA VAL A 201 -30.55 -0.23 3.55
C VAL A 201 -30.98 1.23 3.47
N ARG A 202 -30.05 2.18 3.70
CA ARG A 202 -30.32 3.62 3.58
C ARG A 202 -30.89 4.00 2.22
N LYS A 203 -30.30 3.50 1.13
CA LYS A 203 -30.76 3.77 -0.25
C LYS A 203 -32.18 3.23 -0.48
N ARG A 204 -32.51 2.06 0.05
CA ARG A 204 -33.86 1.48 -0.05
C ARG A 204 -34.89 2.29 0.73
N GLU A 205 -34.56 2.69 1.96
CA GLU A 205 -35.44 3.53 2.76
C GLU A 205 -35.63 4.92 2.12
N TYR A 206 -34.55 5.52 1.59
CA TYR A 206 -34.62 6.76 0.82
C TYR A 206 -35.56 6.66 -0.40
N ALA A 207 -35.54 5.52 -1.11
CA ALA A 207 -36.41 5.30 -2.27
C ALA A 207 -37.89 5.10 -1.89
N ARG A 208 -38.16 4.56 -0.68
CA ARG A 208 -39.53 4.27 -0.19
C ARG A 208 -40.23 5.50 0.38
N LEU A 209 -39.49 6.48 0.84
CA LEU A 209 -40.01 7.66 1.50
C LEU A 209 -40.20 8.80 0.51
N ALA A 210 -41.18 9.66 0.79
CA ALA A 210 -41.48 10.86 0.01
C ALA A 210 -41.45 12.12 0.89
N GLY A 211 -41.43 13.30 0.29
CA GLY A 211 -41.58 14.58 0.98
C GLY A 211 -40.55 14.84 2.06
N ARG A 212 -41.04 15.22 3.26
CA ARG A 212 -40.24 15.65 4.41
C ARG A 212 -39.33 14.53 4.95
N ASP A 213 -39.84 13.30 4.99
CA ASP A 213 -39.10 12.15 5.57
C ASP A 213 -37.90 11.75 4.73
N ARG A 214 -38.01 11.91 3.40
CA ARG A 214 -36.89 11.67 2.48
C ARG A 214 -35.73 12.65 2.71
N ARG A 215 -36.02 13.91 3.10
CA ARG A 215 -34.99 14.92 3.37
C ARG A 215 -34.09 14.56 4.56
N TYR A 216 -34.63 13.91 5.59
CA TYR A 216 -33.83 13.46 6.74
C TYR A 216 -32.77 12.41 6.39
N ILE A 217 -32.99 11.60 5.35
CA ILE A 217 -32.04 10.54 4.93
C ILE A 217 -31.02 11.09 3.91
N LYS A 218 -31.36 12.17 3.19
CA LYS A 218 -30.48 12.78 2.21
C LYS A 218 -29.20 13.30 2.86
N GLY A 219 -28.06 12.97 2.31
CA GLY A 219 -26.73 13.43 2.81
C GLY A 219 -26.22 12.68 4.05
N GLN A 220 -27.02 11.81 4.69
CA GLN A 220 -26.64 11.16 5.95
C GLN A 220 -25.78 9.89 5.82
N LYS A 221 -25.20 9.65 4.64
CA LYS A 221 -24.35 8.46 4.39
C LYS A 221 -23.20 8.37 5.39
N TYR A 222 -22.41 9.43 5.49
CA TYR A 222 -21.21 9.42 6.32
C TYR A 222 -21.54 9.45 7.81
N THR A 223 -22.63 10.10 8.22
CA THR A 223 -23.13 10.06 9.60
C THR A 223 -23.48 8.64 10.04
N LEU A 224 -24.09 7.83 9.15
CA LEU A 224 -24.43 6.42 9.44
C LEU A 224 -23.20 5.50 9.39
N LEU A 225 -22.26 5.75 8.49
CA LEU A 225 -21.06 4.91 8.33
C LEU A 225 -20.01 5.15 9.41
N SER A 226 -19.91 6.37 9.94
CA SER A 226 -19.00 6.70 11.03
C SER A 226 -19.36 5.96 12.32
N ARG A 227 -18.35 5.70 13.15
CA ARG A 227 -18.57 5.26 14.53
C ARG A 227 -19.12 6.43 15.33
N ARG A 228 -20.03 6.13 16.25
CA ARG A 228 -20.69 7.16 17.10
C ARG A 228 -19.69 8.02 17.86
N GLU A 229 -18.61 7.44 18.34
CA GLU A 229 -17.54 8.14 19.07
C GLU A 229 -16.82 9.19 18.22
N ASN A 230 -16.69 8.94 16.90
CA ASN A 230 -15.99 9.83 15.96
C ASN A 230 -16.89 10.94 15.38
N LEU A 231 -18.16 10.98 15.74
CA LEU A 231 -19.08 12.02 15.29
C LEU A 231 -18.93 13.29 16.14
N THR A 232 -19.02 14.44 15.47
CA THR A 232 -19.18 15.75 16.14
C THR A 232 -20.49 15.80 16.94
N LEU A 233 -20.66 16.79 17.81
CA LEU A 233 -21.89 16.97 18.57
C LEU A 233 -23.11 17.11 17.65
N ASP A 234 -23.00 17.86 16.57
CA ASP A 234 -24.07 18.03 15.58
C ASP A 234 -24.33 16.74 14.80
N GLY A 235 -23.26 16.00 14.47
CA GLY A 235 -23.37 14.67 13.88
C GLY A 235 -24.10 13.66 14.78
N LYS A 236 -23.87 13.71 16.09
CA LYS A 236 -24.56 12.87 17.08
C LYS A 236 -26.05 13.25 17.20
N LYS A 237 -26.39 14.54 17.17
CA LYS A 237 -27.78 15.03 17.16
C LYS A 237 -28.49 14.58 15.87
N ALA A 238 -27.86 14.81 14.70
CA ALA A 238 -28.40 14.40 13.41
C ALA A 238 -28.64 12.88 13.35
N LEU A 239 -27.69 12.07 13.84
CA LEU A 239 -27.81 10.63 13.93
C LEU A 239 -29.01 10.23 14.81
N LYS A 240 -29.14 10.82 16.02
CA LYS A 240 -30.25 10.54 16.94
C LYS A 240 -31.60 10.82 16.29
N THR A 241 -31.76 11.96 15.64
CA THR A 241 -32.99 12.35 14.92
C THR A 241 -33.30 11.38 13.79
N LEU A 242 -32.29 11.02 12.98
CA LEU A 242 -32.43 10.08 11.87
C LEU A 242 -32.88 8.69 12.33
N LEU A 243 -32.26 8.16 13.38
CA LEU A 243 -32.58 6.83 13.90
C LEU A 243 -33.96 6.78 14.58
N ALA A 244 -34.37 7.86 15.25
CA ALA A 244 -35.73 7.99 15.81
C ALA A 244 -36.79 8.03 14.72
N ALA A 245 -36.51 8.68 13.58
CA ALA A 245 -37.45 8.79 12.46
C ALA A 245 -37.59 7.51 11.62
N ASN A 246 -36.60 6.60 11.64
CA ASN A 246 -36.63 5.41 10.80
C ASN A 246 -36.17 4.15 11.55
N LYS A 247 -37.12 3.31 11.95
CA LYS A 247 -36.87 2.07 12.71
C LYS A 247 -35.94 1.10 11.97
N ARG A 248 -36.06 0.96 10.64
CA ARG A 248 -35.18 0.03 9.86
C ARG A 248 -33.76 0.51 9.83
N LEU A 249 -33.52 1.82 9.68
CA LEU A 249 -32.18 2.40 9.76
C LEU A 249 -31.61 2.27 11.17
N ASN A 250 -32.43 2.48 12.20
CA ASN A 250 -32.01 2.26 13.58
C ASN A 250 -31.55 0.82 13.81
N THR A 251 -32.36 -0.16 13.42
CA THR A 251 -31.99 -1.59 13.52
C THR A 251 -30.69 -1.88 12.76
N ALA A 252 -30.58 -1.42 11.51
CA ALA A 252 -29.40 -1.63 10.70
C ALA A 252 -28.14 -0.98 11.33
N TYR A 253 -28.29 0.23 11.88
CA TYR A 253 -27.20 0.93 12.56
C TYR A 253 -26.74 0.18 13.82
N LEU A 254 -27.68 -0.23 14.69
CA LEU A 254 -27.36 -1.01 15.89
C LEU A 254 -26.67 -2.35 15.55
N LEU A 255 -27.11 -3.03 14.50
CA LEU A 255 -26.46 -4.24 14.01
C LEU A 255 -25.04 -3.98 13.51
N LYS A 256 -24.78 -2.82 12.89
CA LYS A 256 -23.41 -2.43 12.50
C LYS A 256 -22.53 -2.19 13.73
N GLU A 257 -23.02 -1.42 14.70
CA GLU A 257 -22.27 -1.13 15.93
C GLU A 257 -21.97 -2.41 16.72
N SER A 258 -22.99 -3.27 16.90
CA SER A 258 -22.82 -4.53 17.65
C SER A 258 -21.84 -5.49 16.97
N PHE A 259 -21.85 -5.59 15.61
CA PHE A 259 -20.90 -6.44 14.89
C PHE A 259 -19.45 -6.02 15.15
N GLY A 260 -19.18 -4.73 15.40
CA GLY A 260 -17.86 -4.23 15.73
C GLY A 260 -17.22 -4.92 16.93
N GLN A 261 -18.01 -5.44 17.87
CA GLN A 261 -17.54 -6.16 19.06
C GLN A 261 -16.90 -7.52 18.72
N LEU A 262 -17.12 -8.06 17.51
CA LEU A 262 -16.47 -9.30 17.07
C LEU A 262 -14.95 -9.24 17.21
N TRP A 263 -14.35 -8.06 17.03
CA TRP A 263 -12.91 -7.85 17.04
C TRP A 263 -12.28 -7.76 18.43
N ASP A 264 -13.13 -7.74 19.48
CA ASP A 264 -12.67 -7.66 20.88
C ASP A 264 -12.45 -9.06 21.48
N TYR A 265 -12.96 -10.10 20.80
CA TYR A 265 -12.79 -11.48 21.26
C TYR A 265 -11.35 -11.99 21.02
N GLU A 266 -10.84 -12.73 22.01
CA GLU A 266 -9.52 -13.37 21.98
C GLU A 266 -9.60 -14.89 21.82
N ARG A 267 -10.80 -15.46 21.88
CA ARG A 267 -11.04 -16.91 21.70
C ARG A 267 -12.01 -17.14 20.54
N LYS A 268 -11.60 -17.98 19.59
CA LYS A 268 -12.39 -18.30 18.40
C LYS A 268 -13.79 -18.83 18.73
N ALA A 269 -13.92 -19.67 19.77
CA ALA A 269 -15.21 -20.23 20.19
C ALA A 269 -16.19 -19.14 20.64
N TRP A 270 -15.72 -18.16 21.41
CA TRP A 270 -16.54 -17.04 21.86
C TRP A 270 -16.94 -16.12 20.70
N ALA A 271 -16.00 -15.82 19.81
CA ALA A 271 -16.27 -15.06 18.61
C ALA A 271 -17.29 -15.77 17.71
N ARG A 272 -17.20 -17.11 17.59
CA ARG A 272 -18.15 -17.90 16.84
C ARG A 272 -19.56 -17.81 17.43
N ARG A 273 -19.68 -18.00 18.73
CA ARG A 273 -20.96 -17.88 19.44
C ARG A 273 -21.57 -16.49 19.31
N PHE A 274 -20.73 -15.46 19.43
CA PHE A 274 -21.16 -14.08 19.20
C PHE A 274 -21.72 -13.90 17.79
N PHE A 275 -20.98 -14.36 16.76
CA PHE A 275 -21.42 -14.24 15.38
C PHE A 275 -22.71 -15.00 15.10
N GLU A 276 -22.88 -16.19 15.63
CA GLU A 276 -24.10 -16.99 15.50
C GLU A 276 -25.30 -16.29 16.13
N ASN A 277 -25.14 -15.71 17.31
CA ASN A 277 -26.18 -14.92 17.97
C ASN A 277 -26.52 -13.67 17.16
N TRP A 278 -25.50 -12.95 16.69
CA TRP A 278 -25.68 -11.78 15.83
C TRP A 278 -26.38 -12.14 14.52
N ARG A 279 -25.99 -13.22 13.87
CA ARG A 279 -26.65 -13.74 12.65
C ARG A 279 -28.10 -14.14 12.94
N SER A 280 -28.38 -14.79 14.05
CA SER A 280 -29.71 -15.18 14.45
C SER A 280 -30.63 -13.98 14.66
N SER A 281 -30.10 -12.85 15.14
CA SER A 281 -30.87 -11.62 15.30
C SER A 281 -31.39 -11.03 13.97
N LEU A 282 -30.81 -11.44 12.83
CA LEU A 282 -31.23 -10.98 11.49
C LEU A 282 -32.57 -11.63 11.02
N LYS A 283 -32.93 -12.80 11.53
CA LYS A 283 -34.07 -13.63 11.01
C LYS A 283 -35.34 -12.85 10.76
N TRP A 284 -35.72 -11.97 11.68
CA TRP A 284 -37.00 -11.24 11.62
C TRP A 284 -36.85 -9.80 11.12
N GLN A 285 -35.63 -9.34 10.83
CA GLN A 285 -35.40 -7.94 10.47
C GLN A 285 -35.66 -7.64 8.98
N ARG A 286 -35.75 -8.66 8.14
CA ARG A 286 -35.93 -8.53 6.67
C ARG A 286 -34.90 -7.60 6.02
N LEU A 287 -33.65 -7.64 6.51
CA LEU A 287 -32.54 -6.84 6.05
C LEU A 287 -31.64 -7.66 5.09
N LYS A 288 -32.12 -7.93 3.87
CA LYS A 288 -31.40 -8.72 2.86
C LYS A 288 -29.92 -8.35 2.68
N PRO A 289 -29.48 -7.05 2.71
CA PRO A 289 -28.06 -6.72 2.65
C PRO A 289 -27.24 -7.29 3.80
N TYR A 290 -27.79 -7.32 5.01
CA TYR A 290 -27.14 -7.90 6.20
C TYR A 290 -27.10 -9.43 6.15
N GLU A 291 -28.12 -10.07 5.63
CA GLU A 291 -28.14 -11.52 5.41
C GLU A 291 -27.04 -11.93 4.41
N LYS A 292 -26.86 -11.16 3.33
CA LYS A 292 -25.74 -11.36 2.36
C LYS A 292 -24.38 -11.16 3.02
N PHE A 293 -24.24 -10.13 3.86
CA PHE A 293 -23.04 -9.90 4.64
C PHE A 293 -22.75 -11.05 5.59
N ALA A 294 -23.74 -11.53 6.34
CA ALA A 294 -23.58 -12.68 7.24
C ALA A 294 -23.14 -13.95 6.49
N ALA A 295 -23.73 -14.22 5.31
CA ALA A 295 -23.32 -15.35 4.47
C ALA A 295 -21.86 -15.19 3.94
N MET A 296 -21.41 -13.97 3.68
CA MET A 296 -20.01 -13.70 3.32
C MET A 296 -19.08 -13.99 4.52
N ILE A 297 -19.43 -13.52 5.72
CA ILE A 297 -18.65 -13.79 6.95
C ILE A 297 -18.53 -15.29 7.20
N GLU A 298 -19.64 -16.04 7.05
CA GLU A 298 -19.64 -17.49 7.22
C GLU A 298 -18.65 -18.18 6.27
N ARG A 299 -18.66 -17.83 4.99
CA ARG A 299 -17.75 -18.39 3.99
C ARG A 299 -16.27 -18.10 4.25
N HIS A 300 -15.98 -17.01 4.93
CA HIS A 300 -14.62 -16.52 5.19
C HIS A 300 -14.26 -16.60 6.68
N TRP A 301 -15.03 -17.39 7.45
CA TRP A 301 -14.92 -17.43 8.91
C TRP A 301 -13.52 -17.71 9.40
N ASP A 302 -12.80 -18.67 8.80
CA ASP A 302 -11.48 -19.09 9.26
C ASP A 302 -10.47 -17.92 9.25
N GLY A 303 -10.44 -17.13 8.18
CA GLY A 303 -9.55 -15.97 8.08
C GLY A 303 -10.01 -14.78 8.93
N ILE A 304 -11.33 -14.66 9.21
CA ILE A 304 -11.86 -13.64 10.11
C ILE A 304 -11.58 -14.03 11.56
N ALA A 305 -11.84 -15.28 11.94
CA ALA A 305 -11.58 -15.79 13.28
C ALA A 305 -10.07 -15.90 13.62
N ALA A 306 -9.19 -15.87 12.61
CA ALA A 306 -7.75 -15.79 12.83
C ALA A 306 -7.34 -14.53 13.60
N TYR A 307 -8.14 -13.45 13.53
CA TYR A 307 -7.92 -12.20 14.28
C TYR A 307 -8.08 -12.38 15.81
N CYS A 308 -8.83 -13.39 16.25
CA CYS A 308 -9.03 -13.66 17.68
C CYS A 308 -7.76 -14.16 18.40
N ARG A 309 -6.72 -14.53 17.65
CA ARG A 309 -5.43 -14.89 18.24
C ARG A 309 -4.60 -13.63 18.50
N PRO A 310 -4.14 -13.39 19.75
CA PRO A 310 -3.36 -12.19 20.08
C PRO A 310 -2.13 -12.00 19.19
N GLU A 311 -1.46 -13.09 18.82
CA GLU A 311 -0.28 -13.11 17.96
C GLU A 311 -0.56 -12.64 16.50
N ASN A 312 -1.82 -12.68 16.08
CA ASN A 312 -2.25 -12.23 14.77
C ASN A 312 -2.76 -10.78 14.76
N LYS A 313 -2.80 -10.12 15.92
CA LYS A 313 -3.21 -8.71 16.03
C LYS A 313 -2.09 -7.80 15.52
N VAL A 314 -2.00 -7.62 14.21
CA VAL A 314 -1.05 -6.70 13.57
C VAL A 314 -1.71 -5.39 13.19
N SER A 315 -0.92 -4.31 13.09
CA SER A 315 -1.42 -3.00 12.67
C SER A 315 -1.75 -3.01 11.17
N LEU A 316 -3.04 -3.10 10.84
CA LEU A 316 -3.54 -3.16 9.47
C LEU A 316 -3.58 -1.79 8.79
N GLY A 317 -3.61 -0.69 9.55
CA GLY A 317 -3.62 0.68 9.00
C GLY A 317 -2.40 1.04 8.17
N PHE A 318 -1.31 0.27 8.28
CA PHE A 318 -0.13 0.46 7.46
C PHE A 318 -0.41 0.22 5.97
N VAL A 319 -1.15 -0.83 5.61
CA VAL A 319 -1.45 -1.19 4.20
C VAL A 319 -2.27 -0.08 3.53
N GLU A 320 -3.31 0.41 4.22
CA GLU A 320 -4.11 1.53 3.72
C GLU A 320 -3.28 2.81 3.59
N GLY A 321 -2.46 3.13 4.60
CA GLY A 321 -1.55 4.27 4.59
C GLY A 321 -0.55 4.20 3.43
N LEU A 322 -0.01 3.01 3.15
CA LEU A 322 0.89 2.76 2.02
C LEU A 322 0.17 2.99 0.69
N ASN A 323 -1.03 2.45 0.51
CA ASN A 323 -1.81 2.66 -0.71
C ASN A 323 -2.12 4.13 -0.96
N ASN A 324 -2.44 4.89 0.10
CA ASN A 324 -2.62 6.34 0.00
C ASN A 324 -1.32 7.04 -0.42
N LYS A 325 -0.17 6.63 0.13
CA LYS A 325 1.14 7.16 -0.25
C LYS A 325 1.47 6.87 -1.72
N ILE A 326 1.21 5.65 -2.19
CA ILE A 326 1.41 5.28 -3.60
C ILE A 326 0.53 6.15 -4.52
N ARG A 327 -0.73 6.39 -4.16
CA ARG A 327 -1.62 7.30 -4.90
C ARG A 327 -1.10 8.74 -4.94
N VAL A 328 -0.50 9.22 -3.85
CA VAL A 328 0.16 10.55 -3.83
C VAL A 328 1.35 10.57 -4.78
N ILE A 329 2.19 9.52 -4.79
CA ILE A 329 3.31 9.39 -5.73
C ILE A 329 2.81 9.44 -7.18
N GLN A 330 1.77 8.69 -7.52
CA GLN A 330 1.17 8.69 -8.85
C GLN A 330 0.65 10.08 -9.27
N ARG A 331 -0.07 10.75 -8.38
CA ARG A 331 -0.65 12.08 -8.65
C ARG A 331 0.43 13.14 -8.85
N ARG A 332 1.46 13.13 -8.01
CA ARG A 332 2.58 14.09 -8.09
C ARG A 332 3.38 13.95 -9.37
N ALA A 333 3.48 12.75 -9.90
CA ALA A 333 4.23 12.48 -11.12
C ALA A 333 3.44 12.81 -12.42
N TYR A 334 2.18 13.26 -12.32
CA TYR A 334 1.31 13.54 -13.48
C TYR A 334 1.24 12.39 -14.49
N GLY A 335 1.44 11.18 -14.05
CA GLY A 335 1.45 9.95 -14.83
C GLY A 335 2.85 9.29 -14.89
N LEU A 336 2.92 8.05 -14.41
CA LEU A 336 4.14 7.24 -14.42
C LEU A 336 4.01 6.19 -15.52
N LYS A 337 4.52 6.50 -16.73
CA LYS A 337 4.51 5.56 -17.87
C LYS A 337 5.58 4.47 -17.76
N ASN A 338 6.71 4.75 -17.09
CA ASN A 338 7.81 3.81 -16.94
C ASN A 338 7.55 2.92 -15.70
N GLU A 339 7.28 1.65 -15.93
CA GLU A 339 6.92 0.69 -14.86
C GLU A 339 8.06 0.45 -13.88
N GLU A 340 9.30 0.32 -14.36
CA GLU A 340 10.46 0.10 -13.49
C GLU A 340 10.71 1.30 -12.57
N TYR A 341 10.61 2.50 -13.11
CA TYR A 341 10.73 3.70 -12.30
C TYR A 341 9.62 3.79 -11.24
N PHE A 342 8.38 3.42 -11.61
CA PHE A 342 7.28 3.38 -10.64
C PHE A 342 7.49 2.30 -9.58
N ARG A 343 7.96 1.13 -9.98
CA ARG A 343 8.31 0.04 -9.05
C ARG A 343 9.35 0.50 -8.02
N LEU A 344 10.42 1.15 -8.46
CA LEU A 344 11.44 1.71 -7.58
C LEU A 344 10.85 2.74 -6.61
N LYS A 345 10.03 3.68 -7.10
CA LYS A 345 9.32 4.66 -6.26
C LYS A 345 8.48 4.01 -5.17
N VAL A 346 7.73 2.96 -5.51
CA VAL A 346 6.91 2.22 -4.54
C VAL A 346 7.78 1.51 -3.52
N LEU A 347 8.77 0.74 -3.96
CA LEU A 347 9.60 -0.06 -3.06
C LEU A 347 10.47 0.77 -2.10
N THR A 348 10.82 2.00 -2.49
CA THR A 348 11.69 2.87 -1.69
C THR A 348 10.92 3.92 -0.86
N CYS A 349 9.62 4.10 -1.10
CA CYS A 349 8.85 5.20 -0.51
C CYS A 349 8.81 5.19 1.03
N MET A 350 9.04 4.04 1.67
CA MET A 350 9.07 3.87 3.13
C MET A 350 10.48 3.59 3.66
N LEU A 351 11.50 3.53 2.80
CA LEU A 351 12.88 3.35 3.24
C LEU A 351 13.45 4.66 3.81
N PRO A 352 14.38 4.57 4.78
CA PRO A 352 15.10 5.75 5.26
C PRO A 352 15.93 6.38 4.15
N GLU A 353 16.27 7.65 4.31
CA GLU A 353 17.16 8.37 3.41
C GLU A 353 18.60 7.86 3.54
N LEU A 354 19.36 8.01 2.44
CA LEU A 354 20.80 7.73 2.40
C LEU A 354 21.61 8.99 2.69
#